data_c75a3681e8fb0dcb2706794840eb69fd
#
_entry.id   c75a3681e8fb0dcb2706794840eb69fd
#
_cell.length_a   1.000
_cell.length_b   1.000
_cell.length_c   1.000
_cell.angle_alpha   90.00
_cell.angle_beta   90.00
_cell.angle_gamma   90.00
#
_symmetry.space_group_name_H-M   'P 1'
#
loop_
_entity.id
_entity.type
_entity.pdbx_description
1 polymer ?
#
loop_
_entity_poly.entity_id
_entity_poly.type
_entity_poly.pdbx_seq_one_letter_code
_entity_poly.pdbx_strand_id
1 'polypeptide(L)'
;MIIRVVERALEVTPDVVVATDDERILSVVKEHGYQAVMTSPDHHSGTERCLEAYELLGKEADILINLQGDEPFIADEQIRLLISAFEAQGDHEAVDIATLAQPFPSTTTNDELANPNAVKLVRSSVSGNALYFSRSVIPYLRGCEGPWALQHQYLKHIGLYAFRTKILPQIQSLSPSPLEQGESLEQLRWLDAGLRIRVMLSDHATIGIDTPEDLQRIPL
;
A
#
# COMPACT_ATOMS: atom_id res chain seq x y z
N MET A 1 0.95 18.66 -5.83
CA MET A 1 1.22 17.30 -5.31
C MET A 1 0.45 16.26 -6.11
N ILE A 2 -0.87 16.24 -6.07
CA ILE A 2 -1.69 15.19 -6.75
C ILE A 2 -1.37 15.02 -8.23
N ILE A 3 -1.12 16.08 -8.98
CA ILE A 3 -0.79 16.01 -10.41
C ILE A 3 0.46 15.16 -10.66
N ARG A 4 1.49 15.26 -9.81
CA ARG A 4 2.69 14.42 -9.92
C ARG A 4 2.38 12.93 -9.71
N VAL A 5 1.50 12.59 -8.76
CA VAL A 5 1.06 11.20 -8.56
C VAL A 5 0.35 10.68 -9.81
N VAL A 6 -0.54 11.49 -10.40
CA VAL A 6 -1.24 11.15 -11.66
C VAL A 6 -0.24 10.93 -12.79
N GLU A 7 0.72 11.84 -12.99
CA GLU A 7 1.74 11.73 -14.04
C GLU A 7 2.57 10.46 -13.89
N ARG A 8 2.98 10.11 -12.65
CA ARG A 8 3.71 8.86 -12.38
C ARG A 8 2.86 7.62 -12.69
N ALA A 9 1.59 7.62 -12.29
CA ALA A 9 0.71 6.51 -12.59
C ALA A 9 0.49 6.33 -14.10
N LEU A 10 0.37 7.44 -14.85
CA LEU A 10 0.20 7.44 -16.31
C LEU A 10 1.43 6.90 -17.07
N GLU A 11 2.63 6.88 -16.48
CA GLU A 11 3.80 6.21 -17.05
C GLU A 11 3.63 4.68 -17.09
N VAL A 12 2.71 4.14 -16.30
CA VAL A 12 2.47 2.69 -16.18
C VAL A 12 1.18 2.24 -16.85
N THR A 13 0.09 3.01 -16.69
CA THR A 13 -1.24 2.69 -17.24
C THR A 13 -1.97 3.95 -17.66
N PRO A 14 -2.74 3.93 -18.78
CA PRO A 14 -3.58 5.06 -19.16
C PRO A 14 -4.86 5.20 -18.29
N ASP A 15 -5.24 4.16 -17.53
CA ASP A 15 -6.47 4.13 -16.74
C ASP A 15 -6.22 4.66 -15.33
N VAL A 16 -6.03 5.98 -15.22
CA VAL A 16 -5.79 6.68 -13.96
C VAL A 16 -6.95 7.62 -13.65
N VAL A 17 -7.44 7.57 -12.42
CA VAL A 17 -8.52 8.43 -11.92
C VAL A 17 -8.18 8.92 -10.53
N VAL A 18 -8.40 10.20 -10.27
CA VAL A 18 -8.31 10.77 -8.91
C VAL A 18 -9.67 10.69 -8.24
N ALA A 19 -9.74 10.02 -7.10
CA ALA A 19 -10.89 9.97 -6.21
C ALA A 19 -10.69 10.98 -5.07
N THR A 20 -11.62 11.91 -4.90
CA THR A 20 -11.49 12.97 -3.89
C THR A 20 -12.85 13.42 -3.39
N ASP A 21 -12.93 13.90 -2.16
CA ASP A 21 -14.06 14.59 -1.55
C ASP A 21 -13.87 16.12 -1.52
N ASP A 22 -12.77 16.62 -2.09
CA ASP A 22 -12.44 18.05 -2.11
C ASP A 22 -12.59 18.65 -3.52
N GLU A 23 -13.49 19.62 -3.65
CA GLU A 23 -13.78 20.31 -4.92
C GLU A 23 -12.55 21.03 -5.49
N ARG A 24 -11.62 21.49 -4.65
CA ARG A 24 -10.39 22.17 -5.08
C ARG A 24 -9.47 21.18 -5.79
N ILE A 25 -9.36 19.95 -5.27
CA ILE A 25 -8.57 18.87 -5.88
C ILE A 25 -9.22 18.45 -7.19
N LEU A 26 -10.55 18.22 -7.18
CA LEU A 26 -11.32 17.85 -8.37
C LEU A 26 -11.09 18.85 -9.50
N SER A 27 -11.22 20.16 -9.21
CA SER A 27 -11.06 21.23 -10.18
C SER A 27 -9.64 21.27 -10.76
N VAL A 28 -8.61 21.23 -9.91
CA VAL A 28 -7.21 21.26 -10.35
C VAL A 28 -6.89 20.04 -11.24
N VAL A 29 -7.36 18.85 -10.91
CA VAL A 29 -7.12 17.65 -11.72
C VAL A 29 -7.78 17.77 -13.09
N LYS A 30 -9.03 18.24 -13.14
CA LYS A 30 -9.79 18.45 -14.40
C LYS A 30 -9.18 19.57 -15.26
N GLU A 31 -8.70 20.66 -14.67
CA GLU A 31 -8.00 21.74 -15.37
C GLU A 31 -6.71 21.26 -16.07
N HIS A 32 -6.05 20.24 -15.50
CA HIS A 32 -4.89 19.60 -16.14
C HIS A 32 -5.28 18.53 -17.18
N GLY A 33 -6.56 18.32 -17.42
CA GLY A 33 -7.07 17.36 -18.42
C GLY A 33 -7.10 15.91 -17.94
N TYR A 34 -6.95 15.67 -16.64
CA TYR A 34 -6.98 14.33 -16.05
C TYR A 34 -8.38 13.95 -15.54
N GLN A 35 -8.62 12.65 -15.38
CA GLN A 35 -9.88 12.12 -14.87
C GLN A 35 -9.94 12.25 -13.34
N ALA A 36 -11.08 12.75 -12.85
CA ALA A 36 -11.35 12.81 -11.42
C ALA A 36 -12.84 12.59 -11.16
N VAL A 37 -13.14 11.92 -10.04
CA VAL A 37 -14.50 11.70 -9.54
C VAL A 37 -14.63 12.23 -8.11
N MET A 38 -15.78 12.81 -7.82
CA MET A 38 -16.16 13.19 -6.46
C MET A 38 -16.67 11.94 -5.74
N THR A 39 -16.16 11.69 -4.54
CA THR A 39 -16.55 10.58 -3.66
C THR A 39 -17.08 11.10 -2.34
N SER A 40 -17.75 10.26 -1.56
CA SER A 40 -18.29 10.63 -0.26
C SER A 40 -17.19 11.14 0.69
N PRO A 41 -17.45 12.20 1.48
CA PRO A 41 -16.58 12.63 2.56
C PRO A 41 -16.59 11.66 3.76
N ASP A 42 -17.53 10.71 3.83
CA ASP A 42 -17.72 9.81 4.97
C ASP A 42 -16.75 8.61 4.96
N HIS A 43 -15.92 8.47 3.94
CA HIS A 43 -14.94 7.39 3.87
C HIS A 43 -13.85 7.53 4.94
N HIS A 44 -13.58 6.42 5.63
CA HIS A 44 -12.58 6.35 6.68
C HIS A 44 -11.20 5.90 6.18
N SER A 45 -11.11 5.40 4.95
CA SER A 45 -9.85 4.95 4.35
C SER A 45 -9.75 5.27 2.87
N GLY A 46 -8.50 5.30 2.36
CA GLY A 46 -8.24 5.41 0.92
C GLY A 46 -8.80 4.22 0.14
N THR A 47 -8.88 3.05 0.76
CA THR A 47 -9.47 1.84 0.16
C THR A 47 -10.95 2.03 -0.12
N GLU A 48 -11.73 2.46 0.87
CA GLU A 48 -13.17 2.74 0.70
C GLU A 48 -13.42 3.76 -0.41
N ARG A 49 -12.62 4.83 -0.45
CA ARG A 49 -12.69 5.86 -1.48
C ARG A 49 -12.40 5.32 -2.88
N CYS A 50 -11.39 4.47 -3.02
CA CYS A 50 -11.06 3.83 -4.30
C CYS A 50 -12.15 2.88 -4.77
N LEU A 51 -12.80 2.16 -3.85
CA LEU A 51 -13.92 1.26 -4.15
C LEU A 51 -15.11 2.04 -4.71
N GLU A 52 -15.54 3.13 -4.05
CA GLU A 52 -16.63 4.00 -4.57
C GLU A 52 -16.26 4.57 -5.93
N ALA A 53 -15.04 5.07 -6.09
CA ALA A 53 -14.61 5.60 -7.39
C ALA A 53 -14.67 4.56 -8.51
N TYR A 54 -14.26 3.32 -8.23
CA TYR A 54 -14.34 2.22 -9.17
C TYR A 54 -15.79 1.91 -9.58
N GLU A 55 -16.72 1.87 -8.62
CA GLU A 55 -18.16 1.67 -8.87
C GLU A 55 -18.75 2.80 -9.71
N LEU A 56 -18.44 4.07 -9.36
CA LEU A 56 -18.92 5.25 -10.08
C LEU A 56 -18.44 5.30 -11.53
N LEU A 57 -17.26 4.78 -11.81
CA LEU A 57 -16.71 4.74 -13.16
C LEU A 57 -17.40 3.70 -14.05
N GLY A 58 -17.92 2.62 -13.47
CA GLY A 58 -18.57 1.54 -14.21
C GLY A 58 -17.67 0.87 -15.26
N LYS A 59 -16.35 0.97 -15.10
CA LYS A 59 -15.36 0.35 -15.99
C LYS A 59 -15.01 -1.03 -15.49
N GLU A 60 -14.82 -1.97 -16.42
CA GLU A 60 -14.26 -3.28 -16.09
C GLU A 60 -12.73 -3.20 -16.02
N ALA A 61 -12.16 -3.74 -14.97
CA ALA A 61 -10.72 -3.89 -14.79
C ALA A 61 -10.45 -5.18 -13.99
N ASP A 62 -9.32 -5.83 -14.23
CA ASP A 62 -8.91 -7.02 -13.47
C ASP A 62 -8.31 -6.66 -12.11
N ILE A 63 -7.66 -5.49 -12.04
CA ILE A 63 -6.89 -5.01 -10.89
C ILE A 63 -7.23 -3.55 -10.63
N LEU A 64 -7.49 -3.22 -9.37
CA LEU A 64 -7.59 -1.85 -8.85
C LEU A 64 -6.33 -1.55 -8.02
N ILE A 65 -5.61 -0.48 -8.36
CA ILE A 65 -4.43 -0.03 -7.61
C ILE A 65 -4.80 1.23 -6.82
N ASN A 66 -4.61 1.18 -5.51
CA ASN A 66 -4.80 2.31 -4.61
C ASN A 66 -3.45 3.00 -4.37
N LEU A 67 -3.27 4.17 -5.00
CA LEU A 67 -2.12 5.04 -4.80
C LEU A 67 -2.51 6.21 -3.89
N GLN A 68 -1.67 6.50 -2.90
CA GLN A 68 -1.92 7.61 -1.99
C GLN A 68 -1.57 8.94 -2.66
N GLY A 69 -2.44 9.94 -2.50
CA GLY A 69 -2.26 11.26 -3.11
C GLY A 69 -1.12 12.10 -2.52
N ASP A 70 -0.57 11.69 -1.38
CA ASP A 70 0.54 12.27 -0.63
C ASP A 70 1.90 11.61 -0.92
N GLU A 71 1.95 10.68 -1.89
CA GLU A 71 3.18 10.00 -2.33
C GLU A 71 3.63 10.46 -3.74
N PRO A 72 4.03 11.73 -3.93
CA PRO A 72 4.40 12.26 -5.26
C PRO A 72 5.72 11.70 -5.80
N PHE A 73 6.45 10.90 -5.01
CA PHE A 73 7.73 10.26 -5.35
C PHE A 73 7.61 8.76 -5.56
N ILE A 74 6.38 8.26 -5.71
CA ILE A 74 6.19 6.85 -6.08
C ILE A 74 6.97 6.56 -7.37
N ALA A 75 7.75 5.48 -7.36
CA ALA A 75 8.45 5.01 -8.55
C ALA A 75 7.48 4.18 -9.42
N ASP A 76 7.59 4.32 -10.75
CA ASP A 76 6.81 3.51 -11.69
C ASP A 76 7.10 2.01 -11.54
N GLU A 77 8.35 1.64 -11.17
CA GLU A 77 8.72 0.28 -10.82
C GLU A 77 7.90 -0.29 -9.67
N GLN A 78 7.52 0.52 -8.67
CA GLN A 78 6.69 0.07 -7.55
C GLN A 78 5.27 -0.28 -8.02
N ILE A 79 4.71 0.51 -8.93
CA ILE A 79 3.40 0.23 -9.53
C ILE A 79 3.47 -1.05 -10.38
N ARG A 80 4.53 -1.20 -11.20
CA ARG A 80 4.76 -2.41 -12.01
C ARG A 80 4.94 -3.66 -11.14
N LEU A 81 5.64 -3.55 -9.99
CA LEU A 81 5.77 -4.64 -9.03
C LEU A 81 4.42 -5.10 -8.48
N LEU A 82 3.52 -4.16 -8.14
CA LEU A 82 2.16 -4.51 -7.70
C LEU A 82 1.39 -5.28 -8.77
N ILE A 83 1.47 -4.85 -10.03
CA ILE A 83 0.82 -5.53 -11.16
C ILE A 83 1.39 -6.94 -11.34
N SER A 84 2.72 -7.08 -11.32
CA SER A 84 3.41 -8.35 -11.54
C SER A 84 3.07 -9.42 -10.50
N ALA A 85 2.63 -9.02 -9.31
CA ALA A 85 2.18 -9.94 -8.29
C ALA A 85 1.00 -10.83 -8.72
N PHE A 86 0.21 -10.36 -9.70
CA PHE A 86 -0.96 -11.06 -10.22
C PHE A 86 -0.69 -11.86 -11.50
N GLU A 87 0.48 -11.68 -12.11
CA GLU A 87 0.89 -12.36 -13.34
C GLU A 87 1.52 -13.74 -13.08
N ALA A 88 1.95 -14.02 -11.84
CA ALA A 88 2.59 -15.26 -11.49
C ALA A 88 1.66 -16.46 -11.75
N GLN A 89 2.01 -17.28 -12.74
CA GLN A 89 1.25 -18.46 -13.16
C GLN A 89 1.40 -19.60 -12.16
N GLY A 90 0.27 -20.12 -11.69
CA GLY A 90 0.16 -21.35 -10.92
C GLY A 90 -1.17 -21.41 -10.19
N ASP A 91 -2.00 -22.38 -10.48
CA ASP A 91 -3.34 -22.59 -9.90
C ASP A 91 -3.37 -22.74 -8.37
N HIS A 92 -2.21 -22.85 -7.73
CA HIS A 92 -2.14 -23.17 -6.30
C HIS A 92 -2.11 -21.94 -5.37
N GLU A 93 -1.94 -20.73 -5.92
CA GLU A 93 -1.90 -19.52 -5.08
C GLU A 93 -2.47 -18.29 -5.80
N ALA A 94 -3.78 -18.27 -6.00
CA ALA A 94 -4.42 -17.05 -6.49
C ALA A 94 -4.16 -15.90 -5.50
N VAL A 95 -3.55 -14.82 -5.95
CA VAL A 95 -3.31 -13.60 -5.18
C VAL A 95 -4.60 -12.77 -5.19
N ASP A 96 -5.07 -12.39 -4.01
CA ASP A 96 -6.26 -11.54 -3.85
C ASP A 96 -5.86 -10.07 -3.79
N ILE A 97 -4.80 -9.77 -3.02
CA ILE A 97 -4.26 -8.43 -2.78
C ILE A 97 -2.74 -8.48 -2.97
N ALA A 98 -2.16 -7.42 -3.50
CA ALA A 98 -0.71 -7.22 -3.50
C ALA A 98 -0.35 -5.96 -2.71
N THR A 99 0.81 -5.99 -2.05
CA THR A 99 1.41 -4.86 -1.36
C THR A 99 2.93 -4.90 -1.51
N LEU A 100 3.60 -3.85 -1.05
CA LEU A 100 5.05 -3.74 -1.12
C LEU A 100 5.70 -3.78 0.26
N ALA A 101 6.95 -4.20 0.28
CA ALA A 101 7.81 -4.07 1.44
C ALA A 101 9.23 -3.69 1.02
N GLN A 102 9.90 -2.95 1.89
CA GLN A 102 11.31 -2.61 1.75
C GLN A 102 12.11 -3.33 2.83
N PRO A 103 13.22 -4.00 2.48
CA PRO A 103 14.17 -4.49 3.48
C PRO A 103 14.75 -3.35 4.30
N PHE A 104 14.77 -3.47 5.62
CA PHE A 104 15.54 -2.57 6.45
C PHE A 104 17.03 -2.78 6.18
N PRO A 105 17.84 -1.71 6.07
CA PRO A 105 19.29 -1.82 6.01
C PRO A 105 19.87 -2.62 7.21
N SER A 106 20.93 -3.39 6.99
CA SER A 106 21.60 -4.11 8.08
C SER A 106 22.19 -3.18 9.15
N THR A 107 22.36 -1.90 8.83
CA THR A 107 22.81 -0.85 9.75
C THR A 107 21.71 -0.27 10.64
N THR A 108 20.44 -0.67 10.42
CA THR A 108 19.30 -0.16 11.20
C THR A 108 19.45 -0.56 12.66
N THR A 109 19.32 0.41 13.53
CA THR A 109 19.42 0.19 14.99
C THR A 109 18.15 -0.50 15.53
N ASN A 110 18.25 -1.08 16.73
CA ASN A 110 17.09 -1.69 17.39
C ASN A 110 16.00 -0.66 17.72
N ASP A 111 16.38 0.59 18.05
CA ASP A 111 15.43 1.67 18.30
C ASP A 111 14.68 2.10 17.03
N GLU A 112 15.37 2.18 15.90
CA GLU A 112 14.73 2.44 14.60
C GLU A 112 13.77 1.33 14.20
N LEU A 113 14.15 0.04 14.43
CA LEU A 113 13.24 -1.08 14.22
C LEU A 113 12.03 -1.04 15.16
N ALA A 114 12.21 -0.57 16.41
CA ALA A 114 11.15 -0.45 17.41
C ALA A 114 10.18 0.70 17.13
N ASN A 115 10.49 1.62 16.18
CA ASN A 115 9.59 2.70 15.81
C ASN A 115 8.22 2.15 15.34
N PRO A 116 7.11 2.43 16.05
CA PRO A 116 5.79 1.90 15.69
C PRO A 116 5.22 2.46 14.38
N ASN A 117 5.74 3.60 13.91
CA ASN A 117 5.32 4.19 12.64
C ASN A 117 5.95 3.49 11.43
N ALA A 118 7.08 2.80 11.62
CA ALA A 118 7.64 1.91 10.63
C ALA A 118 7.03 0.51 10.80
N VAL A 119 5.89 0.26 10.16
CA VAL A 119 5.20 -1.03 10.27
C VAL A 119 6.08 -2.16 9.74
N LYS A 120 6.26 -3.21 10.55
CA LYS A 120 7.00 -4.42 10.16
C LYS A 120 6.03 -5.44 9.62
N LEU A 121 6.53 -6.31 8.75
CA LEU A 121 5.78 -7.47 8.29
C LEU A 121 6.66 -8.70 8.21
N VAL A 122 6.04 -9.86 8.35
CA VAL A 122 6.63 -11.16 8.04
C VAL A 122 5.90 -11.77 6.86
N ARG A 123 6.66 -12.39 5.96
CA ARG A 123 6.10 -13.08 4.80
C ARG A 123 6.60 -14.52 4.72
N SER A 124 5.82 -15.37 4.09
CA SER A 124 6.23 -16.74 3.77
C SER A 124 7.42 -16.71 2.79
N SER A 125 8.47 -17.45 3.11
CA SER A 125 9.61 -17.64 2.19
C SER A 125 9.25 -18.54 1.01
N VAL A 126 8.17 -19.29 1.09
CA VAL A 126 7.70 -20.21 0.04
C VAL A 126 6.75 -19.50 -0.91
N SER A 127 5.69 -18.89 -0.38
CA SER A 127 4.66 -18.24 -1.21
C SER A 127 4.90 -16.76 -1.46
N GLY A 128 5.68 -16.09 -0.62
CA GLY A 128 5.80 -14.63 -0.64
C GLY A 128 4.58 -13.89 -0.08
N ASN A 129 3.58 -14.61 0.43
CA ASN A 129 2.39 -14.01 1.02
C ASN A 129 2.68 -13.51 2.43
N ALA A 130 2.04 -12.42 2.83
CA ALA A 130 2.10 -11.90 4.18
C ALA A 130 1.58 -12.95 5.18
N LEU A 131 2.28 -13.07 6.30
CA LEU A 131 1.85 -13.86 7.44
C LEU A 131 1.27 -12.99 8.54
N TYR A 132 1.85 -11.79 8.76
CA TYR A 132 1.35 -10.79 9.69
C TYR A 132 2.01 -9.43 9.45
N PHE A 133 1.32 -8.36 9.90
CA PHE A 133 1.82 -6.98 9.96
C PHE A 133 1.73 -6.49 11.40
N SER A 134 2.74 -5.75 11.89
CA SER A 134 2.72 -5.23 13.24
C SER A 134 3.52 -3.94 13.40
N ARG A 135 3.07 -3.09 14.31
CA ARG A 135 3.86 -1.97 14.81
C ARG A 135 4.99 -2.42 15.73
N SER A 136 4.85 -3.58 16.36
CA SER A 136 5.94 -4.23 17.11
C SER A 136 7.00 -4.80 16.18
N VAL A 137 8.19 -5.07 16.74
CA VAL A 137 9.26 -5.75 16.00
C VAL A 137 8.90 -7.23 15.82
N ILE A 138 8.70 -7.65 14.61
CA ILE A 138 8.45 -9.04 14.23
C ILE A 138 9.37 -9.46 13.07
N PRO A 139 9.90 -10.72 13.07
CA PRO A 139 9.81 -11.73 14.15
C PRO A 139 10.66 -11.35 15.37
N TYR A 140 10.32 -11.91 16.54
CA TYR A 140 11.18 -11.84 17.72
C TYR A 140 12.37 -12.78 17.56
N LEU A 141 13.58 -12.27 17.77
CA LEU A 141 14.82 -13.07 17.69
C LEU A 141 15.20 -13.56 19.08
N ARG A 142 14.82 -14.80 19.39
CA ARG A 142 15.16 -15.41 20.67
C ARG A 142 16.68 -15.60 20.82
N GLY A 143 17.24 -15.10 21.93
CA GLY A 143 18.66 -15.24 22.23
C GLY A 143 19.58 -14.27 21.47
N CYS A 144 19.03 -13.29 20.76
CA CYS A 144 19.81 -12.24 20.13
C CYS A 144 20.00 -11.06 21.08
N GLU A 145 21.24 -10.84 21.56
CA GLU A 145 21.62 -9.72 22.44
C GLU A 145 22.24 -8.53 21.68
N GLY A 146 22.49 -8.67 20.37
CA GLY A 146 23.13 -7.66 19.52
C GLY A 146 22.17 -6.89 18.63
N PRO A 147 22.71 -6.20 17.59
CA PRO A 147 21.89 -5.52 16.59
C PRO A 147 21.05 -6.53 15.80
N TRP A 148 19.72 -6.40 15.86
CA TRP A 148 18.79 -7.36 15.27
C TRP A 148 18.86 -7.38 13.74
N ALA A 149 19.03 -6.21 13.12
CA ALA A 149 19.10 -6.10 11.65
C ALA A 149 20.33 -6.76 11.02
N LEU A 150 21.39 -7.04 11.80
CA LEU A 150 22.53 -7.83 11.34
C LEU A 150 22.25 -9.34 11.28
N GLN A 151 21.28 -9.81 12.08
CA GLN A 151 21.02 -11.24 12.23
C GLN A 151 19.75 -11.68 11.48
N HIS A 152 18.85 -10.74 11.17
CA HIS A 152 17.63 -11.01 10.43
C HIS A 152 17.28 -9.83 9.52
N GLN A 153 16.87 -10.13 8.30
CA GLN A 153 16.38 -9.12 7.38
C GLN A 153 14.92 -8.79 7.70
N TYR A 154 14.73 -7.69 8.44
CA TYR A 154 13.40 -7.16 8.70
C TYR A 154 12.83 -6.47 7.47
N LEU A 155 11.52 -6.49 7.32
CA LEU A 155 10.79 -5.86 6.22
C LEU A 155 9.91 -4.73 6.75
N LYS A 156 10.07 -3.54 6.17
CA LYS A 156 9.20 -2.39 6.38
C LYS A 156 8.07 -2.45 5.34
N HIS A 157 6.84 -2.39 5.80
CA HIS A 157 5.69 -2.29 4.92
C HIS A 157 5.65 -0.94 4.20
N ILE A 158 5.28 -0.97 2.93
CA ILE A 158 4.94 0.19 2.12
C ILE A 158 3.44 0.11 1.83
N GLY A 159 2.68 1.11 2.27
CA GLY A 159 1.22 1.14 2.29
C GLY A 159 0.53 1.28 0.92
N LEU A 160 1.13 0.75 -0.12
CA LEU A 160 0.56 0.69 -1.46
C LEU A 160 -0.09 -0.66 -1.69
N TYR A 161 -1.29 -0.65 -2.29
CA TYR A 161 -2.07 -1.85 -2.49
C TYR A 161 -2.63 -1.97 -3.90
N ALA A 162 -2.69 -3.19 -4.37
CA ALA A 162 -3.46 -3.56 -5.55
C ALA A 162 -4.41 -4.71 -5.20
N PHE A 163 -5.60 -4.67 -5.73
CA PHE A 163 -6.69 -5.61 -5.44
C PHE A 163 -7.17 -6.26 -6.72
N ARG A 164 -7.45 -7.57 -6.69
CA ARG A 164 -8.30 -8.13 -7.73
C ARG A 164 -9.71 -7.57 -7.61
N THR A 165 -10.26 -7.05 -8.70
CA THR A 165 -11.58 -6.42 -8.66
C THR A 165 -12.69 -7.37 -8.22
N LYS A 166 -12.57 -8.67 -8.51
CA LYS A 166 -13.53 -9.70 -8.07
C LYS A 166 -13.72 -9.83 -6.56
N ILE A 167 -12.73 -9.37 -5.74
CA ILE A 167 -12.82 -9.44 -4.28
C ILE A 167 -13.33 -8.15 -3.63
N LEU A 168 -13.49 -7.07 -4.40
CA LEU A 168 -13.89 -5.76 -3.87
C LEU A 168 -15.22 -5.82 -3.09
N PRO A 169 -16.27 -6.55 -3.55
CA PRO A 169 -17.50 -6.71 -2.78
C PRO A 169 -17.27 -7.41 -1.43
N GLN A 170 -16.33 -8.35 -1.36
CA GLN A 170 -15.97 -9.00 -0.10
C GLN A 170 -15.28 -7.99 0.83
N ILE A 171 -14.28 -7.24 0.35
CA ILE A 171 -13.58 -6.20 1.14
C ILE A 171 -14.58 -5.21 1.73
N GLN A 172 -15.52 -4.73 0.92
CA GLN A 172 -16.52 -3.74 1.30
C GLN A 172 -17.47 -4.25 2.40
N SER A 173 -17.71 -5.57 2.44
CA SER A 173 -18.57 -6.20 3.44
C SER A 173 -17.88 -6.50 4.78
N LEU A 174 -16.54 -6.38 4.85
CA LEU A 174 -15.79 -6.71 6.06
C LEU A 174 -15.96 -5.63 7.14
N SER A 175 -16.33 -6.07 8.33
CA SER A 175 -16.27 -5.23 9.53
C SER A 175 -14.84 -5.14 10.07
N PRO A 176 -14.48 -4.04 10.76
CA PRO A 176 -13.19 -3.92 11.42
C PRO A 176 -12.88 -5.10 12.35
N SER A 177 -11.72 -5.74 12.18
CA SER A 177 -11.32 -6.89 12.99
C SER A 177 -10.64 -6.45 14.29
N PRO A 178 -10.62 -7.31 15.33
CA PRO A 178 -9.89 -7.02 16.57
C PRO A 178 -8.39 -6.78 16.34
N LEU A 179 -7.78 -7.46 15.36
CA LEU A 179 -6.37 -7.27 15.01
C LEU A 179 -6.12 -5.89 14.40
N GLU A 180 -6.99 -5.48 13.47
CA GLU A 180 -6.95 -4.16 12.88
C GLU A 180 -7.10 -3.06 13.93
N GLN A 181 -8.08 -3.20 14.83
CA GLN A 181 -8.31 -2.22 15.90
C GLN A 181 -7.12 -2.12 16.84
N GLY A 182 -6.51 -3.25 17.21
CA GLY A 182 -5.36 -3.30 18.10
C GLY A 182 -4.10 -2.65 17.53
N GLU A 183 -3.82 -2.90 16.27
CA GLU A 183 -2.62 -2.39 15.58
C GLU A 183 -2.90 -1.08 14.80
N SER A 184 -4.16 -0.70 14.59
CA SER A 184 -4.59 0.36 13.66
C SER A 184 -3.99 0.15 12.26
N LEU A 185 -4.17 -1.07 11.72
CA LEU A 185 -3.66 -1.52 10.44
C LEU A 185 -4.78 -2.21 9.65
N GLU A 186 -5.34 -1.53 8.64
CA GLU A 186 -6.49 -2.00 7.84
C GLU A 186 -6.25 -3.39 7.20
N GLN A 187 -5.04 -3.65 6.73
CA GLN A 187 -4.69 -4.91 6.08
C GLN A 187 -4.81 -6.15 6.97
N LEU A 188 -4.85 -5.97 8.28
CA LEU A 188 -5.09 -7.08 9.22
C LEU A 188 -6.54 -7.58 9.15
N ARG A 189 -7.52 -6.73 8.81
CA ARG A 189 -8.90 -7.13 8.52
C ARG A 189 -8.96 -8.12 7.36
N TRP A 190 -8.18 -7.85 6.32
CA TRP A 190 -8.14 -8.69 5.13
C TRP A 190 -7.46 -10.06 5.40
N LEU A 191 -6.35 -10.04 6.17
CA LEU A 191 -5.71 -11.29 6.60
C LEU A 191 -6.62 -12.11 7.50
N ASP A 192 -7.30 -11.49 8.46
CA ASP A 192 -8.23 -12.15 9.37
C ASP A 192 -9.43 -12.79 8.62
N ALA A 193 -9.85 -12.17 7.51
CA ALA A 193 -10.85 -12.69 6.60
C ALA A 193 -10.34 -13.81 5.66
N GLY A 194 -9.06 -14.20 5.76
CA GLY A 194 -8.45 -15.24 4.95
C GLY A 194 -8.04 -14.83 3.53
N LEU A 195 -8.02 -13.51 3.23
CA LEU A 195 -7.52 -13.02 1.94
C LEU A 195 -5.99 -13.12 1.88
N ARG A 196 -5.49 -13.49 0.70
CA ARG A 196 -4.05 -13.67 0.47
C ARG A 196 -3.42 -12.39 -0.03
N ILE A 197 -2.53 -11.84 0.78
CA ILE A 197 -1.80 -10.61 0.46
C ILE A 197 -0.38 -10.99 0.00
N ARG A 198 -0.09 -10.86 -1.29
CA ARG A 198 1.27 -11.04 -1.84
C ARG A 198 2.11 -9.82 -1.51
N VAL A 199 3.31 -10.06 -0.98
CA VAL A 199 4.29 -9.01 -0.64
C VAL A 199 5.41 -9.01 -1.67
N MET A 200 5.50 -7.94 -2.45
CA MET A 200 6.61 -7.71 -3.38
C MET A 200 7.69 -6.88 -2.71
N LEU A 201 8.96 -7.17 -2.99
CA LEU A 201 10.07 -6.41 -2.42
C LEU A 201 10.44 -5.27 -3.36
N SER A 202 10.51 -4.05 -2.81
CA SER A 202 10.95 -2.85 -3.51
C SER A 202 12.24 -2.32 -2.91
N ASP A 203 13.18 -1.96 -3.75
CA ASP A 203 14.42 -1.27 -3.34
C ASP A 203 14.22 0.26 -3.27
N HIS A 204 13.08 0.77 -3.73
CA HIS A 204 12.73 2.18 -3.68
C HIS A 204 12.06 2.53 -2.35
N ALA A 205 12.63 3.53 -1.66
CA ALA A 205 11.99 4.12 -0.49
C ALA A 205 10.81 5.00 -0.94
N THR A 206 9.68 4.87 -0.26
CA THR A 206 8.59 5.85 -0.38
C THR A 206 8.84 7.00 0.59
N ILE A 207 8.64 8.21 0.10
CA ILE A 207 8.69 9.44 0.89
C ILE A 207 7.29 10.03 0.83
N GLY A 208 6.47 9.69 1.84
CA GLY A 208 5.19 10.38 2.05
C GLY A 208 5.43 11.83 2.49
N ILE A 209 4.54 12.72 2.06
CA ILE A 209 4.56 14.14 2.46
C ILE A 209 3.34 14.40 3.33
N ASP A 210 3.51 14.21 4.63
CA ASP A 210 2.46 14.43 5.63
C ASP A 210 2.48 15.86 6.20
N THR A 211 3.65 16.51 6.18
CA THR A 211 3.85 17.84 6.78
C THR A 211 4.55 18.82 5.82
N PRO A 212 4.39 20.15 6.01
CA PRO A 212 5.13 21.14 5.23
C PRO A 212 6.66 20.99 5.34
N GLU A 213 7.16 20.45 6.46
CA GLU A 213 8.58 20.20 6.69
C GLU A 213 9.10 19.06 5.79
N ASP A 214 8.27 18.10 5.45
CA ASP A 214 8.64 17.00 4.54
C ASP A 214 8.91 17.52 3.13
N LEU A 215 8.26 18.62 2.72
CA LEU A 215 8.53 19.29 1.44
C LEU A 215 9.99 19.80 1.33
N GLN A 216 10.65 20.09 2.46
CA GLN A 216 12.03 20.57 2.48
C GLN A 216 13.05 19.43 2.30
N ARG A 217 12.63 18.19 2.44
CA ARG A 217 13.47 16.98 2.29
C ARG A 217 13.48 16.45 0.86
N ILE A 218 12.74 17.09 -0.04
CA ILE A 218 12.65 16.69 -1.44
C ILE A 218 13.98 17.05 -2.13
N PRO A 219 14.71 16.11 -2.72
CA PRO A 219 15.78 16.43 -3.64
C PRO A 219 15.17 17.12 -4.87
N LEU A 220 15.57 18.38 -5.11
CA LEU A 220 15.22 19.15 -6.30
C LEU A 220 15.90 18.59 -7.54
#